data_b24659e708c7681a03f2205737796537
#
_entry.id   b24659e708c7681a03f2205737796537
#
_cell.length_a   1.000
_cell.length_b   1.000
_cell.length_c   1.000
_cell.angle_alpha   90.00
_cell.angle_beta   90.00
_cell.angle_gamma   90.00
#
_symmetry.space_group_name_H-M   'P 1'
#
loop_
_entity.id
_entity.type
_entity.pdbx_description
1 polymer ?
#
loop_
_entity_poly.entity_id
_entity_poly.type
_entity_poly.pdbx_seq_one_letter_code
_entity_poly.pdbx_strand_id
1 'polypeptide(L)'
;MVSNGKVALVTGGGSGIGKASALALAREGFAVVVAGRRPEPLQAVVTEIEGLQGKALGVPTDVGNPDSVRALFAKTKQTYGRLDVLFNNAGFGAAGPIEELPYERWKGVIDSILNGSFLCTQEAFKIMKDQKPMGGRIINNGSISAHVPRPDSAAYTSAKHAITGLTKSTSLDGRKYDISCGQIDVGNALTEMTQRMTRGVPQANGTVMVEPTMDVQNVARSVVFMATVTPEANVQFLTVMATKMPFVGRG
;
A
#
# COMPACT_ATOMS: atom_id res chain seq x y z
N MET A 1 12.79 20.53 6.20
CA MET A 1 13.47 19.34 5.62
C MET A 1 14.11 19.72 4.29
N VAL A 2 15.26 19.17 3.97
CA VAL A 2 15.88 19.37 2.66
C VAL A 2 15.21 18.39 1.69
N SER A 3 14.61 18.90 0.59
CA SER A 3 14.02 18.07 -0.44
C SER A 3 15.12 17.24 -1.14
N ASN A 4 14.93 15.95 -1.25
CA ASN A 4 15.83 15.06 -2.03
C ASN A 4 15.52 15.05 -3.54
N GLY A 5 14.54 15.86 -3.98
CA GLY A 5 14.10 15.95 -5.37
C GLY A 5 13.27 14.76 -5.88
N LYS A 6 13.00 13.77 -5.03
CA LYS A 6 12.24 12.56 -5.36
C LYS A 6 10.76 12.71 -5.02
N VAL A 7 9.92 11.97 -5.72
CA VAL A 7 8.46 11.99 -5.58
C VAL A 7 7.96 10.61 -5.18
N ALA A 8 7.13 10.56 -4.15
CA ALA A 8 6.44 9.35 -3.71
C ALA A 8 4.92 9.51 -3.87
N LEU A 9 4.25 8.50 -4.39
CA LEU A 9 2.79 8.42 -4.47
C LEU A 9 2.30 7.29 -3.57
N VAL A 10 1.36 7.59 -2.68
CA VAL A 10 0.78 6.65 -1.73
C VAL A 10 -0.72 6.56 -1.95
N THR A 11 -1.20 5.40 -2.41
CA THR A 11 -2.64 5.14 -2.51
C THR A 11 -3.23 4.74 -1.16
N GLY A 12 -4.49 5.14 -0.88
CA GLY A 12 -5.05 4.99 0.47
C GLY A 12 -4.32 5.86 1.50
N GLY A 13 -3.74 7.00 1.06
CA GLY A 13 -2.85 7.85 1.87
C GLY A 13 -3.52 8.68 2.97
N GLY A 14 -4.86 8.70 3.05
CA GLY A 14 -5.60 9.53 3.99
C GLY A 14 -5.70 8.97 5.42
N SER A 15 -5.37 7.70 5.67
CA SER A 15 -5.49 7.07 6.99
C SER A 15 -4.55 5.88 7.18
N GLY A 16 -4.46 5.37 8.40
CA GLY A 16 -3.77 4.12 8.75
C GLY A 16 -2.34 4.02 8.21
N ILE A 17 -2.01 2.89 7.61
CA ILE A 17 -0.68 2.60 7.05
C ILE A 17 -0.31 3.64 5.97
N GLY A 18 -1.26 4.00 5.09
CA GLY A 18 -0.99 4.95 4.03
C GLY A 18 -0.60 6.33 4.56
N LYS A 19 -1.36 6.88 5.52
CA LYS A 19 -1.02 8.15 6.19
C LYS A 19 0.34 8.08 6.87
N ALA A 20 0.58 7.04 7.69
CA ALA A 20 1.84 6.89 8.41
C ALA A 20 3.04 6.80 7.46
N SER A 21 2.92 6.05 6.35
CA SER A 21 3.95 5.93 5.32
C SER A 21 4.18 7.24 4.57
N ALA A 22 3.10 7.98 4.23
CA ALA A 22 3.19 9.28 3.57
C ALA A 22 3.99 10.28 4.41
N LEU A 23 3.68 10.37 5.71
CA LEU A 23 4.41 11.22 6.66
C LEU A 23 5.87 10.80 6.83
N ALA A 24 6.14 9.49 6.88
CA ALA A 24 7.51 8.99 7.00
C ALA A 24 8.33 9.30 5.74
N LEU A 25 7.78 9.10 4.54
CA LEU A 25 8.43 9.44 3.26
C LEU A 25 8.68 10.96 3.15
N ALA A 26 7.73 11.79 3.62
CA ALA A 26 7.94 13.24 3.66
C ALA A 26 9.11 13.64 4.56
N ARG A 27 9.28 12.99 5.72
CA ARG A 27 10.43 13.22 6.63
C ARG A 27 11.77 12.84 5.97
N GLU A 28 11.78 11.88 5.04
CA GLU A 28 12.95 11.53 4.22
C GLU A 28 13.18 12.49 3.04
N GLY A 29 12.39 13.57 2.94
CA GLY A 29 12.55 14.61 1.92
C GLY A 29 11.86 14.33 0.60
N PHE A 30 11.01 13.31 0.50
CA PHE A 30 10.17 13.12 -0.69
C PHE A 30 9.08 14.19 -0.79
N ALA A 31 8.80 14.66 -2.01
CA ALA A 31 7.50 15.26 -2.30
C ALA A 31 6.46 14.13 -2.35
N VAL A 32 5.35 14.27 -1.63
CA VAL A 32 4.41 13.15 -1.44
C VAL A 32 3.06 13.46 -2.09
N VAL A 33 2.61 12.57 -2.95
CA VAL A 33 1.23 12.56 -3.47
C VAL A 33 0.44 11.54 -2.66
N VAL A 34 -0.66 11.97 -2.03
CA VAL A 34 -1.59 11.11 -1.32
C VAL A 34 -2.89 10.99 -2.10
N ALA A 35 -3.29 9.75 -2.39
CA ALA A 35 -4.48 9.44 -3.16
C ALA A 35 -5.48 8.61 -2.34
N GLY A 36 -6.77 8.85 -2.55
CA GLY A 36 -7.87 8.14 -1.89
C GLY A 36 -9.21 8.78 -2.23
N ARG A 37 -10.31 8.12 -1.90
CA ARG A 37 -11.65 8.57 -2.32
C ARG A 37 -12.16 9.81 -1.59
N ARG A 38 -11.78 10.02 -0.33
CA ARG A 38 -12.30 11.10 0.52
C ARG A 38 -11.32 12.28 0.53
N PRO A 39 -11.72 13.48 0.10
CA PRO A 39 -10.81 14.63 0.03
C PRO A 39 -10.35 15.14 1.40
N GLU A 40 -11.22 15.15 2.42
CA GLU A 40 -10.91 15.74 3.72
C GLU A 40 -9.74 15.03 4.44
N PRO A 41 -9.68 13.68 4.55
CA PRO A 41 -8.52 13.00 5.12
C PRO A 41 -7.23 13.23 4.33
N LEU A 42 -7.31 13.36 3.00
CA LEU A 42 -6.14 13.67 2.17
C LEU A 42 -5.62 15.07 2.47
N GLN A 43 -6.51 16.07 2.55
CA GLN A 43 -6.14 17.44 2.87
C GLN A 43 -5.52 17.55 4.26
N ALA A 44 -6.04 16.81 5.24
CA ALA A 44 -5.44 16.77 6.58
C ALA A 44 -3.98 16.26 6.55
N VAL A 45 -3.71 15.21 5.74
CA VAL A 45 -2.33 14.69 5.58
C VAL A 45 -1.45 15.68 4.83
N VAL A 46 -1.96 16.37 3.81
CA VAL A 46 -1.23 17.43 3.10
C VAL A 46 -0.83 18.53 4.09
N THR A 47 -1.78 19.05 4.87
CA THR A 47 -1.50 20.08 5.87
C THR A 47 -0.45 19.63 6.91
N GLU A 48 -0.52 18.36 7.34
CA GLU A 48 0.45 17.81 8.30
C GLU A 48 1.87 17.73 7.67
N ILE A 49 1.98 17.34 6.40
CA ILE A 49 3.27 17.30 5.67
C ILE A 49 3.81 18.73 5.45
N GLU A 50 2.97 19.68 5.08
CA GLU A 50 3.34 21.09 4.90
C GLU A 50 3.80 21.71 6.22
N GLY A 51 3.15 21.38 7.34
CA GLY A 51 3.56 21.75 8.69
C GLY A 51 4.97 21.23 9.07
N LEU A 52 5.41 20.13 8.46
CA LEU A 52 6.77 19.61 8.53
C LEU A 52 7.73 20.25 7.50
N GLN A 53 7.32 21.30 6.81
CA GLN A 53 8.04 21.94 5.70
C GLN A 53 8.30 20.99 4.50
N GLY A 54 7.48 19.95 4.35
CA GLY A 54 7.47 19.05 3.21
C GLY A 54 6.59 19.57 2.08
N LYS A 55 6.69 18.92 0.90
CA LYS A 55 5.79 19.16 -0.25
C LYS A 55 4.79 18.03 -0.35
N ALA A 56 3.51 18.35 -0.46
CA ALA A 56 2.46 17.34 -0.62
C ALA A 56 1.40 17.77 -1.63
N LEU A 57 0.69 16.77 -2.16
CA LEU A 57 -0.47 16.94 -3.04
C LEU A 57 -1.52 15.88 -2.69
N GLY A 58 -2.73 16.31 -2.37
CA GLY A 58 -3.88 15.43 -2.19
C GLY A 58 -4.66 15.31 -3.50
N VAL A 59 -4.92 14.09 -3.95
CA VAL A 59 -5.71 13.83 -5.17
C VAL A 59 -6.83 12.84 -4.86
N PRO A 60 -8.09 13.30 -4.85
CA PRO A 60 -9.24 12.39 -4.73
C PRO A 60 -9.25 11.38 -5.88
N THR A 61 -9.19 10.09 -5.53
CA THR A 61 -9.00 9.02 -6.51
C THR A 61 -9.70 7.75 -6.07
N ASP A 62 -10.46 7.14 -6.97
CA ASP A 62 -10.87 5.74 -6.87
C ASP A 62 -9.90 4.88 -7.70
N VAL A 63 -9.07 4.09 -7.01
CA VAL A 63 -8.08 3.24 -7.69
C VAL A 63 -8.70 2.11 -8.50
N GLY A 64 -9.95 1.72 -8.23
CA GLY A 64 -10.72 0.77 -9.03
C GLY A 64 -11.24 1.34 -10.36
N ASN A 65 -11.10 2.64 -10.58
CA ASN A 65 -11.56 3.31 -11.81
C ASN A 65 -10.36 3.72 -12.67
N PRO A 66 -10.22 3.19 -13.90
CA PRO A 66 -9.08 3.48 -14.78
C PRO A 66 -8.92 4.97 -15.12
N ASP A 67 -10.02 5.71 -15.32
CA ASP A 67 -9.96 7.14 -15.65
C ASP A 67 -9.49 7.96 -14.45
N SER A 68 -9.97 7.62 -13.25
CA SER A 68 -9.54 8.26 -12.00
C SER A 68 -8.04 8.03 -11.75
N VAL A 69 -7.54 6.83 -12.03
CA VAL A 69 -6.11 6.52 -11.93
C VAL A 69 -5.31 7.30 -12.96
N ARG A 70 -5.72 7.34 -14.23
CA ARG A 70 -5.05 8.16 -15.25
C ARG A 70 -4.95 9.63 -14.85
N ALA A 71 -6.04 10.20 -14.31
CA ALA A 71 -6.06 11.58 -13.83
C ALA A 71 -5.08 11.83 -12.67
N LEU A 72 -5.00 10.89 -11.71
CA LEU A 72 -4.03 10.93 -10.61
C LEU A 72 -2.59 11.03 -11.13
N PHE A 73 -2.20 10.12 -12.02
CA PHE A 73 -0.82 10.07 -12.52
C PHE A 73 -0.51 11.23 -13.46
N ALA A 74 -1.46 11.69 -14.27
CA ALA A 74 -1.32 12.91 -15.06
C ALA A 74 -1.08 14.14 -14.16
N LYS A 75 -1.86 14.28 -13.07
CA LYS A 75 -1.69 15.37 -12.08
C LYS A 75 -0.35 15.28 -11.37
N THR A 76 0.10 14.09 -11.01
CA THR A 76 1.41 13.85 -10.40
C THR A 76 2.54 14.30 -11.34
N LYS A 77 2.49 13.86 -12.61
CA LYS A 77 3.48 14.25 -13.63
C LYS A 77 3.46 15.74 -13.89
N GLN A 78 2.28 16.35 -13.99
CA GLN A 78 2.13 17.79 -14.20
C GLN A 78 2.76 18.60 -13.06
N THR A 79 2.58 18.15 -11.81
CA THR A 79 3.02 18.91 -10.62
C THR A 79 4.50 18.73 -10.33
N TYR A 80 5.03 17.52 -10.49
CA TYR A 80 6.38 17.17 -10.04
C TYR A 80 7.32 16.69 -11.15
N GLY A 81 6.80 16.38 -12.34
CA GLY A 81 7.59 15.93 -13.49
C GLY A 81 8.08 14.49 -13.44
N ARG A 82 8.02 13.84 -12.26
CA ARG A 82 8.58 12.50 -12.04
C ARG A 82 7.80 11.70 -10.99
N LEU A 83 8.11 10.42 -10.90
CA LEU A 83 7.64 9.53 -9.84
C LEU A 83 8.77 8.52 -9.50
N ASP A 84 9.25 8.54 -8.27
CA ASP A 84 10.35 7.68 -7.81
C ASP A 84 9.87 6.49 -7.00
N VAL A 85 8.78 6.66 -6.24
CA VAL A 85 8.20 5.61 -5.41
C VAL A 85 6.68 5.59 -5.59
N LEU A 86 6.14 4.41 -5.88
CA LEU A 86 4.71 4.12 -5.79
C LEU A 86 4.47 3.15 -4.63
N PHE A 87 3.67 3.54 -3.65
CA PHE A 87 3.17 2.63 -2.62
C PHE A 87 1.70 2.30 -2.88
N ASN A 88 1.44 1.13 -3.46
CA ASN A 88 0.11 0.55 -3.66
C ASN A 88 -0.43 0.04 -2.34
N ASN A 89 -1.11 0.91 -1.59
CA ASN A 89 -1.62 0.61 -0.25
C ASN A 89 -3.15 0.63 -0.17
N ALA A 90 -3.84 1.25 -1.11
CA ALA A 90 -5.30 1.30 -1.10
C ALA A 90 -5.92 -0.11 -1.04
N GLY A 91 -6.88 -0.29 -0.15
CA GLY A 91 -7.58 -1.55 0.00
C GLY A 91 -8.42 -1.61 1.26
N PHE A 92 -9.38 -2.52 1.28
CA PHE A 92 -10.22 -2.82 2.43
C PHE A 92 -10.56 -4.31 2.43
N GLY A 93 -11.09 -4.81 3.55
CA GLY A 93 -11.54 -6.19 3.69
C GLY A 93 -13.06 -6.29 3.67
N ALA A 94 -13.59 -7.37 3.13
CA ALA A 94 -14.97 -7.79 3.31
C ALA A 94 -14.95 -9.12 4.04
N ALA A 95 -15.46 -9.14 5.28
CA ALA A 95 -15.59 -10.35 6.07
C ALA A 95 -16.99 -10.94 5.94
N GLY A 96 -17.08 -12.26 6.00
CA GLY A 96 -18.32 -13.02 6.00
C GLY A 96 -18.11 -14.44 5.49
N PRO A 97 -19.02 -15.39 5.86
CA PRO A 97 -19.02 -16.73 5.33
C PRO A 97 -19.05 -16.71 3.80
N ILE A 98 -18.34 -17.65 3.17
CA ILE A 98 -18.15 -17.61 1.71
C ILE A 98 -19.47 -17.75 0.95
N GLU A 99 -20.41 -18.53 1.49
CA GLU A 99 -21.74 -18.76 0.92
C GLU A 99 -22.68 -17.54 1.02
N GLU A 100 -22.39 -16.61 1.93
CA GLU A 100 -23.19 -15.39 2.18
C GLU A 100 -22.53 -14.12 1.65
N LEU A 101 -21.27 -14.20 1.16
CA LEU A 101 -20.53 -13.01 0.72
C LEU A 101 -21.12 -12.45 -0.60
N PRO A 102 -21.76 -11.26 -0.59
CA PRO A 102 -22.33 -10.69 -1.80
C PRO A 102 -21.24 -10.43 -2.85
N TYR A 103 -21.55 -10.75 -4.11
CA TYR A 103 -20.60 -10.56 -5.23
C TYR A 103 -20.05 -9.12 -5.30
N GLU A 104 -20.89 -8.12 -5.06
CA GLU A 104 -20.46 -6.70 -5.09
C GLU A 104 -19.43 -6.38 -4.02
N ARG A 105 -19.51 -7.03 -2.85
CA ARG A 105 -18.48 -6.88 -1.81
C ARG A 105 -17.18 -7.58 -2.20
N TRP A 106 -17.28 -8.78 -2.77
CA TRP A 106 -16.13 -9.48 -3.34
C TRP A 106 -15.46 -8.62 -4.42
N LYS A 107 -16.24 -8.18 -5.41
CA LYS A 107 -15.78 -7.33 -6.52
C LYS A 107 -15.11 -6.06 -6.03
N GLY A 108 -15.70 -5.36 -5.07
CA GLY A 108 -15.12 -4.13 -4.51
C GLY A 108 -13.74 -4.34 -3.87
N VAL A 109 -13.50 -5.48 -3.21
CA VAL A 109 -12.19 -5.84 -2.64
C VAL A 109 -11.17 -6.11 -3.75
N ILE A 110 -11.55 -6.89 -4.77
CA ILE A 110 -10.69 -7.19 -5.92
C ILE A 110 -10.36 -5.90 -6.69
N ASP A 111 -11.33 -5.06 -6.96
CA ASP A 111 -11.15 -3.79 -7.68
C ASP A 111 -10.20 -2.86 -6.94
N SER A 112 -10.36 -2.74 -5.62
CA SER A 112 -9.52 -1.84 -4.82
C SER A 112 -8.09 -2.37 -4.65
N ILE A 113 -7.92 -3.66 -4.32
CA ILE A 113 -6.62 -4.22 -3.98
C ILE A 113 -5.86 -4.64 -5.22
N LEU A 114 -6.44 -5.51 -6.06
CA LEU A 114 -5.74 -6.11 -7.20
C LEU A 114 -5.77 -5.21 -8.42
N ASN A 115 -6.97 -4.87 -8.90
CA ASN A 115 -7.13 -4.06 -10.11
C ASN A 115 -6.55 -2.65 -9.91
N GLY A 116 -6.76 -2.05 -8.73
CA GLY A 116 -6.20 -0.75 -8.39
C GLY A 116 -4.67 -0.75 -8.36
N SER A 117 -4.05 -1.78 -7.76
CA SER A 117 -2.59 -1.91 -7.79
C SER A 117 -2.05 -2.12 -9.20
N PHE A 118 -2.73 -2.91 -10.03
CA PHE A 118 -2.38 -3.10 -11.45
C PHE A 118 -2.46 -1.78 -12.22
N LEU A 119 -3.57 -1.06 -12.14
CA LEU A 119 -3.78 0.21 -12.84
C LEU A 119 -2.74 1.26 -12.42
N CYS A 120 -2.50 1.41 -11.12
CA CYS A 120 -1.48 2.33 -10.62
C CYS A 120 -0.07 1.93 -11.07
N THR A 121 0.25 0.63 -11.06
CA THR A 121 1.52 0.10 -11.57
C THR A 121 1.70 0.43 -13.05
N GLN A 122 0.66 0.22 -13.87
CA GLN A 122 0.69 0.52 -15.31
C GLN A 122 1.00 2.01 -15.58
N GLU A 123 0.35 2.92 -14.88
CA GLU A 123 0.60 4.36 -15.04
C GLU A 123 1.97 4.78 -14.46
N ALA A 124 2.41 4.16 -13.37
CA ALA A 124 3.75 4.40 -12.83
C ALA A 124 4.85 4.01 -13.83
N PHE A 125 4.72 2.86 -14.49
CA PHE A 125 5.65 2.45 -15.55
C PHE A 125 5.78 3.48 -16.65
N LYS A 126 4.68 4.09 -17.09
CA LYS A 126 4.69 5.12 -18.14
C LYS A 126 5.51 6.36 -17.76
N ILE A 127 5.50 6.72 -16.47
CA ILE A 127 6.31 7.85 -15.98
C ILE A 127 7.75 7.41 -15.78
N MET A 128 7.96 6.30 -15.03
CA MET A 128 9.26 5.86 -14.56
C MET A 128 10.23 5.46 -15.70
N LYS A 129 9.70 4.86 -16.79
CA LYS A 129 10.54 4.50 -17.95
C LYS A 129 10.99 5.69 -18.79
N ASP A 130 10.22 6.80 -18.78
CA ASP A 130 10.47 7.97 -19.65
C ASP A 130 11.16 9.12 -18.89
N GLN A 131 11.22 9.07 -17.56
CA GLN A 131 11.87 10.11 -16.74
C GLN A 131 13.40 10.01 -16.75
N LYS A 132 14.07 11.07 -16.29
CA LYS A 132 15.54 11.10 -16.16
C LYS A 132 15.93 11.52 -14.73
N PRO A 133 16.77 10.75 -14.03
CA PRO A 133 17.17 9.39 -14.41
C PRO A 133 15.96 8.47 -14.53
N MET A 134 16.06 7.48 -15.45
CA MET A 134 15.06 6.44 -15.64
C MET A 134 14.98 5.53 -14.39
N GLY A 135 13.83 4.89 -14.20
CA GLY A 135 13.65 3.93 -13.12
C GLY A 135 12.77 4.47 -12.00
N GLY A 136 12.59 3.62 -11.00
CA GLY A 136 11.76 3.90 -9.83
C GLY A 136 11.48 2.65 -9.03
N ARG A 137 10.65 2.79 -8.01
CA ARG A 137 10.36 1.72 -7.08
C ARG A 137 8.86 1.57 -6.83
N ILE A 138 8.35 0.37 -6.97
CA ILE A 138 6.97 0.03 -6.69
C ILE A 138 6.94 -0.86 -5.45
N ILE A 139 6.14 -0.50 -4.47
CA ILE A 139 5.95 -1.25 -3.24
C ILE A 139 4.48 -1.63 -3.17
N ASN A 140 4.18 -2.91 -3.15
CA ASN A 140 2.82 -3.40 -2.99
C ASN A 140 2.55 -3.75 -1.52
N ASN A 141 1.48 -3.21 -0.97
CA ASN A 141 1.02 -3.58 0.36
C ASN A 141 0.36 -4.96 0.28
N GLY A 142 1.11 -5.97 0.67
CA GLY A 142 0.65 -7.33 0.86
C GLY A 142 -0.07 -7.52 2.20
N SER A 143 0.06 -8.69 2.75
CA SER A 143 -0.43 -9.07 4.07
C SER A 143 0.09 -10.46 4.40
N ILE A 144 0.16 -10.82 5.68
CA ILE A 144 0.30 -12.24 6.06
C ILE A 144 -0.83 -13.11 5.47
N SER A 145 -1.98 -12.49 5.12
CA SER A 145 -3.06 -13.16 4.39
C SER A 145 -2.71 -13.49 2.92
N ALA A 146 -1.55 -13.06 2.42
CA ALA A 146 -0.98 -13.56 1.16
C ALA A 146 -0.37 -14.97 1.29
N HIS A 147 -0.28 -15.49 2.51
CA HIS A 147 0.32 -16.79 2.83
C HIS A 147 -0.68 -17.69 3.55
N VAL A 148 -1.39 -17.19 4.55
CA VAL A 148 -2.31 -17.96 5.40
C VAL A 148 -3.64 -17.21 5.55
N PRO A 149 -4.78 -17.83 5.23
CA PRO A 149 -6.10 -17.20 5.38
C PRO A 149 -6.52 -17.06 6.83
N ARG A 150 -7.51 -16.20 7.07
CA ARG A 150 -8.34 -16.19 8.28
C ARG A 150 -9.73 -16.69 7.95
N PRO A 151 -10.52 -17.15 8.93
CA PRO A 151 -11.94 -17.39 8.69
C PRO A 151 -12.62 -16.15 8.10
N ASP A 152 -13.62 -16.36 7.27
CA ASP A 152 -14.46 -15.31 6.66
C ASP A 152 -13.69 -14.24 5.85
N SER A 153 -12.57 -14.60 5.25
CA SER A 153 -11.70 -13.63 4.55
C SER A 153 -11.47 -13.95 3.07
N ALA A 154 -12.36 -14.68 2.42
CA ALA A 154 -12.16 -15.19 1.05
C ALA A 154 -11.74 -14.08 0.06
N ALA A 155 -12.47 -12.96 -0.01
CA ALA A 155 -12.15 -11.88 -0.94
C ALA A 155 -10.77 -11.24 -0.66
N TYR A 156 -10.50 -10.93 0.60
CA TYR A 156 -9.24 -10.31 1.00
C TYR A 156 -8.04 -11.24 0.80
N THR A 157 -8.17 -12.49 1.22
CA THR A 157 -7.14 -13.52 1.06
C THR A 157 -6.81 -13.74 -0.41
N SER A 158 -7.82 -13.90 -1.26
CA SER A 158 -7.63 -14.09 -2.70
C SER A 158 -6.91 -12.89 -3.33
N ALA A 159 -7.36 -11.66 -3.01
CA ALA A 159 -6.71 -10.45 -3.52
C ALA A 159 -5.24 -10.36 -3.07
N LYS A 160 -4.93 -10.66 -1.80
CA LYS A 160 -3.55 -10.57 -1.28
C LYS A 160 -2.63 -11.67 -1.82
N HIS A 161 -3.13 -12.88 -2.10
CA HIS A 161 -2.38 -13.89 -2.85
C HIS A 161 -2.08 -13.43 -4.29
N ALA A 162 -3.07 -12.83 -4.96
CA ALA A 162 -2.90 -12.31 -6.31
C ALA A 162 -1.87 -11.16 -6.39
N ILE A 163 -1.78 -10.31 -5.37
CA ILE A 163 -0.75 -9.27 -5.26
C ILE A 163 0.66 -9.87 -5.28
N THR A 164 0.87 -11.05 -4.70
CA THR A 164 2.17 -11.74 -4.78
C THR A 164 2.56 -12.09 -6.22
N GLY A 165 1.59 -12.57 -7.02
CA GLY A 165 1.79 -12.81 -8.45
C GLY A 165 2.10 -11.52 -9.22
N LEU A 166 1.30 -10.46 -8.98
CA LEU A 166 1.52 -9.14 -9.60
C LEU A 166 2.90 -8.59 -9.25
N THR A 167 3.33 -8.69 -7.99
CA THR A 167 4.65 -8.22 -7.54
C THR A 167 5.79 -8.91 -8.29
N LYS A 168 5.73 -10.24 -8.41
CA LYS A 168 6.77 -11.02 -9.11
C LYS A 168 6.82 -10.66 -10.60
N SER A 169 5.68 -10.57 -11.27
CA SER A 169 5.59 -10.20 -12.68
C SER A 169 6.10 -8.77 -12.91
N THR A 170 5.64 -7.81 -12.11
CA THR A 170 6.09 -6.41 -12.17
C THR A 170 7.60 -6.28 -11.96
N SER A 171 8.17 -7.05 -11.00
CA SER A 171 9.62 -7.06 -10.75
C SER A 171 10.41 -7.57 -11.95
N LEU A 172 9.89 -8.57 -12.68
CA LEU A 172 10.53 -9.09 -13.88
C LEU A 172 10.44 -8.09 -15.04
N ASP A 173 9.26 -7.55 -15.30
CA ASP A 173 9.00 -6.65 -16.43
C ASP A 173 9.68 -5.28 -16.26
N GLY A 174 9.93 -4.87 -15.02
CA GLY A 174 10.56 -3.59 -14.68
C GLY A 174 12.06 -3.52 -14.94
N ARG A 175 12.77 -4.67 -14.97
CA ARG A 175 14.24 -4.73 -15.03
C ARG A 175 14.85 -3.91 -16.16
N LYS A 176 14.29 -3.97 -17.35
CA LYS A 176 14.78 -3.24 -18.53
C LYS A 176 14.60 -1.71 -18.44
N TYR A 177 13.89 -1.23 -17.42
CA TYR A 177 13.61 0.18 -17.18
C TYR A 177 14.13 0.66 -15.82
N ASP A 178 14.98 -0.12 -15.15
CA ASP A 178 15.46 0.16 -13.79
C ASP A 178 14.29 0.39 -12.78
N ILE A 179 13.17 -0.28 -13.02
CA ILE A 179 12.01 -0.28 -12.12
C ILE A 179 12.06 -1.53 -11.26
N SER A 180 12.21 -1.35 -9.95
CA SER A 180 12.13 -2.45 -8.99
C SER A 180 10.71 -2.55 -8.41
N CYS A 181 10.30 -3.78 -8.08
CA CYS A 181 9.02 -4.02 -7.39
C CYS A 181 9.23 -4.98 -6.23
N GLY A 182 8.67 -4.61 -5.07
CA GLY A 182 8.68 -5.44 -3.88
C GLY A 182 7.32 -5.42 -3.19
N GLN A 183 7.14 -6.34 -2.24
CA GLN A 183 5.92 -6.49 -1.44
C GLN A 183 6.25 -6.43 0.04
N ILE A 184 5.46 -5.67 0.79
CA ILE A 184 5.49 -5.67 2.25
C ILE A 184 4.27 -6.44 2.77
N ASP A 185 4.52 -7.54 3.48
CA ASP A 185 3.47 -8.34 4.11
C ASP A 185 3.29 -7.91 5.56
N VAL A 186 2.14 -7.27 5.83
CA VAL A 186 1.85 -6.68 7.13
C VAL A 186 0.97 -7.61 7.96
N GLY A 187 1.36 -7.83 9.23
CA GLY A 187 0.58 -8.55 10.21
C GLY A 187 0.21 -7.68 11.41
N ASN A 188 -1.10 -7.48 11.64
CA ASN A 188 -1.70 -6.84 12.82
C ASN A 188 -1.13 -5.45 13.19
N ALA A 189 -0.89 -4.58 12.21
CA ALA A 189 -0.63 -3.16 12.49
C ALA A 189 -1.90 -2.49 13.02
N LEU A 190 -1.80 -1.75 14.12
CA LEU A 190 -2.95 -1.07 14.72
C LEU A 190 -3.37 0.15 13.88
N THR A 191 -4.56 0.07 13.33
CA THR A 191 -5.23 1.10 12.54
C THR A 191 -6.72 1.08 12.83
N GLU A 192 -7.48 2.04 12.35
CA GLU A 192 -8.96 1.99 12.45
C GLU A 192 -9.53 0.67 11.88
N MET A 193 -8.99 0.19 10.77
CA MET A 193 -9.42 -1.07 10.14
C MET A 193 -9.18 -2.29 11.04
N THR A 194 -8.09 -2.30 11.79
CA THR A 194 -7.64 -3.45 12.59
C THR A 194 -8.00 -3.32 14.08
N GLN A 195 -8.61 -2.22 14.50
CA GLN A 195 -9.00 -2.00 15.90
C GLN A 195 -9.89 -3.13 16.46
N ARG A 196 -10.68 -3.81 15.60
CA ARG A 196 -11.45 -4.99 15.99
C ARG A 196 -10.59 -6.13 16.57
N MET A 197 -9.31 -6.22 16.18
CA MET A 197 -8.40 -7.27 16.67
C MET A 197 -8.16 -7.17 18.17
N THR A 198 -8.25 -5.97 18.74
CA THR A 198 -8.13 -5.73 20.17
C THR A 198 -9.37 -6.16 20.96
N ARG A 199 -10.49 -6.48 20.27
CA ARG A 199 -11.74 -6.96 20.88
C ARG A 199 -11.97 -8.46 20.65
N GLY A 200 -11.19 -9.08 19.78
CA GLY A 200 -11.27 -10.48 19.39
C GLY A 200 -11.65 -10.71 17.94
N VAL A 201 -11.03 -11.69 17.34
CA VAL A 201 -11.28 -12.13 15.96
C VAL A 201 -11.42 -13.65 15.89
N PRO A 202 -12.20 -14.17 14.94
CA PRO A 202 -12.37 -15.61 14.75
C PRO A 202 -11.04 -16.31 14.47
N GLN A 203 -10.85 -17.47 15.09
CA GLN A 203 -9.71 -18.36 14.90
C GLN A 203 -10.11 -19.60 14.11
N ALA A 204 -9.13 -20.29 13.55
CA ALA A 204 -9.35 -21.50 12.75
C ALA A 204 -10.06 -22.63 13.52
N ASN A 205 -9.90 -22.68 14.83
CA ASN A 205 -10.55 -23.66 15.72
C ASN A 205 -11.96 -23.24 16.16
N GLY A 206 -12.52 -22.16 15.60
CA GLY A 206 -13.87 -21.67 15.93
C GLY A 206 -13.93 -20.77 17.19
N THR A 207 -12.84 -20.56 17.90
CA THR A 207 -12.81 -19.65 19.05
C THR A 207 -12.67 -18.19 18.59
N VAL A 208 -12.96 -17.25 19.49
CA VAL A 208 -12.69 -15.82 19.30
C VAL A 208 -11.56 -15.41 20.25
N MET A 209 -10.47 -14.86 19.70
CA MET A 209 -9.32 -14.46 20.50
C MET A 209 -8.88 -13.03 20.18
N VAL A 210 -8.45 -12.30 21.21
CA VAL A 210 -7.73 -11.04 21.06
C VAL A 210 -6.35 -11.34 20.48
N GLU A 211 -5.99 -10.65 19.40
CA GLU A 211 -4.67 -10.80 18.82
C GLU A 211 -3.79 -9.57 19.08
N PRO A 212 -2.52 -9.79 19.45
CA PRO A 212 -1.55 -8.71 19.59
C PRO A 212 -1.41 -7.88 18.33
N THR A 213 -1.25 -6.59 18.52
CA THR A 213 -1.04 -5.60 17.44
C THR A 213 0.31 -4.90 17.64
N MET A 214 0.81 -4.27 16.58
CA MET A 214 1.99 -3.40 16.61
C MET A 214 1.64 -1.98 16.18
N ASP A 215 2.46 -1.02 16.58
CA ASP A 215 2.36 0.37 16.13
C ASP A 215 2.55 0.43 14.59
N VAL A 216 1.68 1.16 13.92
CA VAL A 216 1.71 1.40 12.47
C VAL A 216 3.03 2.05 12.01
N GLN A 217 3.75 2.75 12.88
CA GLN A 217 5.05 3.34 12.59
C GLN A 217 6.11 2.28 12.23
N ASN A 218 5.97 1.03 12.68
CA ASN A 218 6.85 -0.06 12.25
C ASN A 218 6.69 -0.35 10.75
N VAL A 219 5.45 -0.32 10.26
CA VAL A 219 5.17 -0.47 8.82
C VAL A 219 5.71 0.73 8.03
N ALA A 220 5.48 1.94 8.52
CA ALA A 220 5.95 3.16 7.86
C ALA A 220 7.49 3.18 7.71
N ARG A 221 8.24 2.81 8.77
CA ARG A 221 9.71 2.66 8.69
C ARG A 221 10.14 1.59 7.70
N SER A 222 9.41 0.49 7.62
CA SER A 222 9.68 -0.58 6.65
C SER A 222 9.44 -0.13 5.21
N VAL A 223 8.40 0.66 4.97
CA VAL A 223 8.13 1.26 3.64
C VAL A 223 9.25 2.24 3.27
N VAL A 224 9.72 3.08 4.20
CA VAL A 224 10.86 3.96 3.98
C VAL A 224 12.11 3.16 3.65
N PHE A 225 12.43 2.12 4.41
CA PHE A 225 13.56 1.23 4.10
C PHE A 225 13.47 0.68 2.69
N MET A 226 12.32 0.10 2.31
CA MET A 226 12.10 -0.40 0.95
C MET A 226 12.22 0.69 -0.12
N ALA A 227 11.82 1.92 0.19
CA ALA A 227 11.86 3.06 -0.74
C ALA A 227 13.26 3.66 -0.93
N THR A 228 14.17 3.46 0.03
CA THR A 228 15.47 4.17 0.09
C THR A 228 16.70 3.30 -0.10
N VAL A 229 16.55 1.97 -0.21
CA VAL A 229 17.69 1.11 -0.61
C VAL A 229 18.23 1.55 -1.96
N THR A 230 19.51 1.31 -2.19
CA THR A 230 20.21 1.73 -3.40
C THR A 230 19.59 1.11 -4.67
N PRO A 231 19.70 1.75 -5.85
CA PRO A 231 19.01 1.30 -7.06
C PRO A 231 19.33 -0.13 -7.50
N GLU A 232 20.53 -0.62 -7.22
CA GLU A 232 20.97 -1.99 -7.53
C GLU A 232 20.35 -3.06 -6.62
N ALA A 233 19.74 -2.65 -5.51
CA ALA A 233 19.08 -3.55 -4.57
C ALA A 233 17.55 -3.47 -4.66
N ASN A 234 16.90 -4.61 -4.54
CA ASN A 234 15.45 -4.72 -4.40
C ASN A 234 15.08 -5.55 -3.17
N VAL A 235 14.28 -4.97 -2.29
CA VAL A 235 13.63 -5.73 -1.22
C VAL A 235 12.39 -6.41 -1.82
N GLN A 236 12.58 -7.64 -2.31
CA GLN A 236 11.53 -8.37 -3.06
C GLN A 236 10.33 -8.71 -2.18
N PHE A 237 10.57 -9.23 -0.97
CA PHE A 237 9.54 -9.51 0.03
C PHE A 237 10.05 -9.12 1.42
N LEU A 238 9.20 -8.43 2.19
CA LEU A 238 9.46 -8.05 3.57
C LEU A 238 8.21 -8.34 4.41
N THR A 239 8.33 -9.17 5.45
CA THR A 239 7.26 -9.40 6.40
C THR A 239 7.51 -8.61 7.67
N VAL A 240 6.55 -7.78 8.08
CA VAL A 240 6.56 -7.07 9.36
C VAL A 240 5.25 -7.31 10.10
N MET A 241 5.34 -7.85 11.31
CA MET A 241 4.15 -8.27 12.06
C MET A 241 4.34 -8.10 13.56
N ALA A 242 3.23 -8.07 14.31
CA ALA A 242 3.30 -8.05 15.77
C ALA A 242 3.97 -9.33 16.31
N THR A 243 4.97 -9.16 17.15
CA THR A 243 5.83 -10.28 17.62
C THR A 243 5.05 -11.46 18.21
N LYS A 244 3.97 -11.18 18.92
CA LYS A 244 3.17 -12.21 19.62
C LYS A 244 1.88 -12.60 18.87
N MET A 245 1.67 -12.10 17.64
CA MET A 245 0.48 -12.52 16.90
C MET A 245 0.60 -13.97 16.41
N PRO A 246 -0.51 -14.72 16.33
CA PRO A 246 -0.47 -16.07 15.82
C PRO A 246 -0.30 -16.07 14.29
N PHE A 247 0.84 -16.55 13.83
CA PHE A 247 1.16 -16.73 12.41
C PHE A 247 2.06 -17.95 12.21
N VAL A 248 3.30 -17.91 12.71
CA VAL A 248 4.19 -19.08 12.77
C VAL A 248 3.77 -19.96 13.94
N GLY A 249 3.72 -21.27 13.74
CA GLY A 249 3.30 -22.21 14.78
C GLY A 249 1.78 -22.41 14.86
N ARG A 250 1.01 -21.95 13.90
CA ARG A 250 -0.37 -22.40 13.71
C ARG A 250 -0.35 -23.79 13.11
N GLY A 251 -0.56 -24.79 13.93
CA GLY A 251 -0.75 -26.16 13.53
C GLY A 251 -2.20 -26.54 13.46
#